data_1396fad1e22d729f152c199158268f34
#
_entry.id   1396fad1e22d729f152c199158268f34
#
_cell.length_a   1.000
_cell.length_b   1.000
_cell.length_c   1.000
_cell.angle_alpha   90.00
_cell.angle_beta   90.00
_cell.angle_gamma   90.00
#
_symmetry.space_group_name_H-M   'P 1'
#
loop_
_entity.id
_entity.type
_entity.pdbx_description
1 polymer ?
#
loop_
_entity_poly.entity_id
_entity_poly.type
_entity_poly.pdbx_seq_one_letter_code
_entity_poly.pdbx_strand_id
1 'polypeptide(L)'
;MKKNSHTDYPNAKLPASKYKFLASWHSVFNKPLNAYAKQRYSMPLFVMREMFGAFQRHNTFGLSASLSFYAMLALIPMVLLMFFSISHLVFSSDYAVVKLAIIMGNLIPKFSSAIMVEVYNAAQHKAAWGAAGLFVLLWAVTPLAGAMRSTFYTIATLVEAPSFIRRKLKDMIAVIGMLLLFFLFTFAGLMLEKVIAFLAANNQLFQYEIVATFASLMLTTLLIATFYFAFFPVRLYIKHIFIGALFTAVLWLLMRPAFTLFLSINESYGSVFGSMKNLFISITWLYVNFIVFLLGTELIATLRKKDVLILKGLFTNQAQTSLSPKFQPESNYLDKLMKRYGRSYQKGEYIFNLGDLTRNLHYLVSGQVQLVRKGNIISTIEAGEYFGEMALLSNSPAISDAIVTSEQADVILIYPDNIETLLLDEPKVAMMFLRQMATRLQMRND
;
A
#
# COMPACT_ATOMS: atom_id res chain seq x y z
N MET A 1 -61.05 19.30 -25.99
CA MET A 1 -60.69 18.43 -27.11
C MET A 1 -59.22 18.58 -27.44
N LYS A 2 -58.35 17.64 -26.99
CA LYS A 2 -57.02 17.40 -27.55
C LYS A 2 -56.73 15.92 -27.43
N LYS A 3 -56.51 15.28 -28.58
CA LYS A 3 -56.24 13.85 -28.76
C LYS A 3 -54.85 13.48 -28.25
N ASN A 4 -54.85 12.40 -27.45
CA ASN A 4 -53.62 11.66 -27.15
C ASN A 4 -53.26 10.80 -28.36
N SER A 5 -52.07 10.98 -28.91
CA SER A 5 -51.46 10.07 -29.89
C SER A 5 -50.56 9.07 -29.16
N HIS A 6 -51.05 7.82 -29.03
CA HIS A 6 -50.23 6.67 -28.70
C HIS A 6 -49.33 6.37 -29.91
N THR A 7 -48.00 6.48 -29.71
CA THR A 7 -47.04 5.92 -30.66
C THR A 7 -46.74 4.48 -30.27
N ASP A 8 -47.31 3.55 -31.04
CA ASP A 8 -46.98 2.13 -31.02
C ASP A 8 -45.56 1.94 -31.55
N TYR A 9 -44.66 1.44 -30.69
CA TYR A 9 -43.37 0.90 -31.14
C TYR A 9 -43.55 -0.55 -31.57
N PRO A 10 -43.13 -0.93 -32.78
CA PRO A 10 -43.27 -2.30 -33.25
C PRO A 10 -42.29 -3.21 -32.48
N ASN A 11 -42.83 -4.24 -31.82
CA ASN A 11 -42.11 -5.36 -31.23
C ASN A 11 -41.36 -6.15 -32.33
N ALA A 12 -40.16 -5.75 -32.67
CA ALA A 12 -39.28 -6.51 -33.55
C ALA A 12 -38.74 -7.74 -32.78
N LYS A 13 -39.37 -8.89 -32.95
CA LYS A 13 -38.84 -10.18 -32.51
C LYS A 13 -37.56 -10.46 -33.28
N LEU A 14 -36.40 -10.33 -32.65
CA LEU A 14 -35.11 -10.73 -33.22
C LEU A 14 -35.10 -12.23 -33.51
N PRO A 15 -34.51 -12.68 -34.62
CA PRO A 15 -34.47 -14.09 -35.00
C PRO A 15 -33.74 -14.96 -33.98
N ALA A 16 -34.29 -16.16 -33.70
CA ALA A 16 -33.80 -17.11 -32.68
C ALA A 16 -32.29 -17.45 -32.77
N SER A 17 -31.69 -17.28 -33.94
CA SER A 17 -30.23 -17.48 -34.13
C SER A 17 -29.39 -16.44 -33.40
N LYS A 18 -29.84 -15.18 -33.31
CA LYS A 18 -29.15 -14.12 -32.55
C LYS A 18 -29.21 -14.34 -31.04
N TYR A 19 -30.29 -14.93 -30.52
CA TYR A 19 -30.37 -15.29 -29.10
C TYR A 19 -29.36 -16.40 -28.72
N LYS A 20 -29.16 -17.40 -29.56
CA LYS A 20 -28.17 -18.46 -29.35
C LYS A 20 -26.74 -17.89 -29.38
N PHE A 21 -26.46 -16.98 -30.30
CA PHE A 21 -25.13 -16.32 -30.38
C PHE A 21 -24.85 -15.43 -29.18
N LEU A 22 -25.78 -14.58 -28.75
CA LEU A 22 -25.70 -13.74 -27.57
C LEU A 22 -25.58 -14.57 -26.28
N ALA A 23 -26.37 -15.67 -26.16
CA ALA A 23 -26.29 -16.59 -25.02
C ALA A 23 -24.93 -17.31 -24.98
N SER A 24 -24.32 -17.67 -26.10
CA SER A 24 -22.98 -18.24 -26.17
C SER A 24 -21.90 -17.23 -25.74
N TRP A 25 -22.00 -15.98 -26.17
CA TRP A 25 -21.09 -14.90 -25.73
C TRP A 25 -21.24 -14.63 -24.24
N HIS A 26 -22.45 -14.56 -23.70
CA HIS A 26 -22.69 -14.43 -22.26
C HIS A 26 -22.08 -15.57 -21.45
N SER A 27 -22.12 -16.82 -21.96
CA SER A 27 -21.53 -17.95 -21.25
C SER A 27 -19.98 -17.93 -21.28
N VAL A 28 -19.35 -17.41 -22.34
CA VAL A 28 -17.90 -17.28 -22.46
C VAL A 28 -17.38 -16.16 -21.56
N PHE A 29 -18.09 -15.03 -21.45
CA PHE A 29 -17.70 -13.92 -20.56
C PHE A 29 -18.05 -14.16 -19.09
N ASN A 30 -19.13 -14.89 -18.79
CA ASN A 30 -19.53 -15.16 -17.41
C ASN A 30 -18.71 -16.27 -16.74
N LYS A 31 -18.08 -17.20 -17.48
CA LYS A 31 -17.18 -18.18 -16.89
C LYS A 31 -15.99 -17.57 -16.15
N PRO A 32 -15.22 -16.63 -16.72
CA PRO A 32 -14.13 -15.97 -15.98
C PRO A 32 -14.67 -15.05 -14.87
N LEU A 33 -15.83 -14.40 -15.04
CA LEU A 33 -16.46 -13.58 -14.01
C LEU A 33 -16.92 -14.41 -12.80
N ASN A 34 -17.50 -15.58 -13.02
CA ASN A 34 -17.91 -16.50 -11.95
C ASN A 34 -16.70 -17.15 -11.26
N ALA A 35 -15.65 -17.49 -12.02
CA ALA A 35 -14.38 -17.97 -11.42
C ALA A 35 -13.71 -16.87 -10.60
N TYR A 36 -13.74 -15.63 -11.07
CA TYR A 36 -13.23 -14.46 -10.34
C TYR A 36 -14.07 -14.18 -9.09
N ALA A 37 -15.38 -14.25 -9.16
CA ALA A 37 -16.27 -14.09 -8.00
C ALA A 37 -15.99 -15.16 -6.94
N LYS A 38 -15.83 -16.42 -7.35
CA LYS A 38 -15.50 -17.54 -6.44
C LYS A 38 -14.11 -17.40 -5.78
N GLN A 39 -13.17 -16.70 -6.43
CA GLN A 39 -11.82 -16.45 -5.90
C GLN A 39 -11.66 -15.04 -5.30
N ARG A 40 -12.72 -14.25 -5.25
CA ARG A 40 -12.70 -12.84 -4.79
C ARG A 40 -12.02 -12.64 -3.44
N TYR A 41 -12.12 -13.61 -2.56
CA TYR A 41 -11.52 -13.62 -1.21
C TYR A 41 -10.34 -14.58 -1.09
N SER A 42 -9.77 -15.10 -2.19
CA SER A 42 -8.47 -15.77 -2.10
C SER A 42 -7.43 -14.75 -1.62
N MET A 43 -6.62 -15.10 -0.61
CA MET A 43 -5.74 -14.15 0.07
C MET A 43 -4.85 -13.34 -0.88
N PRO A 44 -4.15 -13.92 -1.88
CA PRO A 44 -3.28 -13.13 -2.76
C PRO A 44 -4.07 -12.15 -3.64
N LEU A 45 -5.18 -12.57 -4.25
CA LEU A 45 -6.01 -11.70 -5.08
C LEU A 45 -6.70 -10.60 -4.28
N PHE A 46 -7.15 -10.92 -3.08
CA PHE A 46 -7.71 -9.95 -2.14
C PHE A 46 -6.71 -8.86 -1.79
N VAL A 47 -5.48 -9.25 -1.39
CA VAL A 47 -4.41 -8.31 -1.03
C VAL A 47 -4.03 -7.42 -2.23
N MET A 48 -3.90 -7.99 -3.42
CA MET A 48 -3.59 -7.21 -4.63
C MET A 48 -4.69 -6.20 -4.95
N ARG A 49 -5.96 -6.59 -4.89
CA ARG A 49 -7.08 -5.68 -5.12
C ARG A 49 -7.13 -4.55 -4.09
N GLU A 50 -6.97 -4.86 -2.80
CA GLU A 50 -6.98 -3.86 -1.75
C GLU A 50 -5.75 -2.93 -1.85
N MET A 51 -4.58 -3.45 -2.24
CA MET A 51 -3.38 -2.66 -2.52
C MET A 51 -3.64 -1.64 -3.64
N PHE A 52 -4.20 -2.05 -4.79
CA PHE A 52 -4.54 -1.13 -5.87
C PHE A 52 -5.63 -0.13 -5.46
N GLY A 53 -6.61 -0.56 -4.67
CA GLY A 53 -7.61 0.34 -4.09
C GLY A 53 -6.99 1.38 -3.16
N ALA A 54 -6.06 0.99 -2.29
CA ALA A 54 -5.31 1.88 -1.39
C ALA A 54 -4.42 2.83 -2.19
N PHE A 55 -3.74 2.35 -3.22
CA PHE A 55 -2.92 3.13 -4.14
C PHE A 55 -3.69 4.31 -4.76
N GLN A 56 -4.96 4.07 -5.16
CA GLN A 56 -5.84 5.13 -5.68
C GLN A 56 -6.34 6.06 -4.57
N ARG A 57 -6.75 5.53 -3.41
CA ARG A 57 -7.26 6.34 -2.29
C ARG A 57 -6.21 7.30 -1.74
N HIS A 58 -4.97 6.86 -1.62
CA HIS A 58 -3.86 7.69 -1.13
C HIS A 58 -3.31 8.64 -2.21
N ASN A 59 -3.87 8.64 -3.43
CA ASN A 59 -3.36 9.42 -4.56
C ASN A 59 -1.85 9.19 -4.79
N THR A 60 -1.44 7.91 -4.80
CA THR A 60 -0.03 7.54 -4.82
C THR A 60 0.69 7.98 -6.11
N PHE A 61 -0.05 8.18 -7.22
CA PHE A 61 0.51 8.83 -8.41
C PHE A 61 0.95 10.27 -8.12
N GLY A 62 0.13 11.05 -7.42
CA GLY A 62 0.48 12.42 -7.02
C GLY A 62 1.64 12.46 -6.03
N LEU A 63 1.68 11.54 -5.06
CA LEU A 63 2.80 11.39 -4.14
C LEU A 63 4.09 11.02 -4.87
N SER A 64 4.05 10.12 -5.85
CA SER A 64 5.21 9.75 -6.68
C SER A 64 5.72 10.95 -7.51
N ALA A 65 4.82 11.75 -8.07
CA ALA A 65 5.17 12.96 -8.81
C ALA A 65 5.86 13.99 -7.90
N SER A 66 5.32 14.21 -6.70
CA SER A 66 5.92 15.08 -5.69
C SER A 66 7.32 14.61 -5.30
N LEU A 67 7.48 13.31 -5.01
CA LEU A 67 8.78 12.73 -4.67
C LEU A 67 9.79 12.85 -5.80
N SER A 68 9.38 12.63 -7.06
CA SER A 68 10.27 12.77 -8.22
C SER A 68 10.74 14.19 -8.42
N PHE A 69 9.88 15.18 -8.17
CA PHE A 69 10.24 16.61 -8.21
C PHE A 69 11.25 16.94 -7.10
N TYR A 70 10.98 16.56 -5.85
CA TYR A 70 11.93 16.78 -4.76
C TYR A 70 13.25 16.04 -4.96
N ALA A 71 13.22 14.82 -5.51
CA ALA A 71 14.42 14.07 -5.83
C ALA A 71 15.25 14.75 -6.91
N MET A 72 14.61 15.31 -7.93
CA MET A 72 15.28 16.07 -8.97
C MET A 72 15.99 17.31 -8.40
N LEU A 73 15.33 18.07 -7.52
CA LEU A 73 15.92 19.23 -6.85
C LEU A 73 17.06 18.84 -5.88
N ALA A 74 16.90 17.71 -5.18
CA ALA A 74 17.90 17.21 -4.25
C ALA A 74 19.10 16.53 -4.94
N LEU A 75 19.03 16.26 -6.24
CA LEU A 75 20.00 15.44 -6.95
C LEU A 75 21.41 16.05 -6.89
N ILE A 76 21.56 17.34 -7.24
CA ILE A 76 22.86 18.02 -7.23
C ILE A 76 23.43 18.10 -5.80
N PRO A 77 22.71 18.62 -4.78
CA PRO A 77 23.19 18.60 -3.39
C PRO A 77 23.52 17.20 -2.89
N MET A 78 22.77 16.18 -3.27
CA MET A 78 22.99 14.80 -2.85
C MET A 78 24.28 14.22 -3.46
N VAL A 79 24.51 14.48 -4.74
CA VAL A 79 25.76 14.07 -5.42
C VAL A 79 26.97 14.73 -4.79
N LEU A 80 26.87 16.02 -4.46
CA LEU A 80 27.95 16.76 -3.76
C LEU A 80 28.19 16.18 -2.35
N LEU A 81 27.15 15.84 -1.60
CA LEU A 81 27.27 15.17 -0.29
C LEU A 81 27.93 13.80 -0.41
N MET A 82 27.54 13.00 -1.41
CA MET A 82 28.17 11.71 -1.67
C MET A 82 29.63 11.87 -2.03
N PHE A 83 29.96 12.81 -2.93
CA PHE A 83 31.35 13.11 -3.28
C PHE A 83 32.18 13.53 -2.07
N PHE A 84 31.66 14.46 -1.28
CA PHE A 84 32.32 14.92 -0.05
C PHE A 84 32.57 13.75 0.93
N SER A 85 31.56 12.89 1.13
CA SER A 85 31.69 11.74 2.02
C SER A 85 32.72 10.73 1.50
N ILE A 86 32.74 10.42 0.21
CA ILE A 86 33.73 9.51 -0.38
C ILE A 86 35.14 10.12 -0.31
N SER A 87 35.29 11.40 -0.61
CA SER A 87 36.55 12.10 -0.59
C SER A 87 37.20 12.16 0.82
N HIS A 88 36.39 12.08 1.88
CA HIS A 88 36.86 11.97 3.26
C HIS A 88 37.22 10.54 3.69
N LEU A 89 36.52 9.55 3.11
CA LEU A 89 36.72 8.13 3.42
C LEU A 89 37.84 7.49 2.57
N VAL A 90 38.07 8.02 1.37
CA VAL A 90 39.04 7.48 0.41
C VAL A 90 40.11 8.54 0.14
N PHE A 91 41.40 8.19 0.36
CA PHE A 91 42.53 9.08 0.20
C PHE A 91 42.78 9.58 -1.24
N SER A 92 42.10 9.03 -2.26
CA SER A 92 42.25 9.39 -3.66
C SER A 92 40.96 9.98 -4.22
N SER A 93 40.96 11.27 -4.57
CA SER A 93 39.83 12.00 -5.14
C SER A 93 39.41 11.46 -6.51
N ASP A 94 40.37 11.04 -7.36
CA ASP A 94 40.10 10.58 -8.72
C ASP A 94 39.34 9.25 -8.74
N TYR A 95 39.67 8.33 -7.86
CA TYR A 95 38.96 7.08 -7.69
C TYR A 95 37.48 7.31 -7.24
N ALA A 96 37.28 8.24 -6.34
CA ALA A 96 35.95 8.60 -5.83
C ALA A 96 35.04 9.13 -6.95
N VAL A 97 35.58 10.00 -7.84
CA VAL A 97 34.85 10.57 -8.97
C VAL A 97 34.44 9.51 -9.97
N VAL A 98 35.39 8.64 -10.38
CA VAL A 98 35.10 7.56 -11.34
C VAL A 98 34.03 6.61 -10.80
N LYS A 99 34.13 6.21 -9.53
CA LYS A 99 33.12 5.32 -8.91
C LYS A 99 31.77 5.99 -8.79
N LEU A 100 31.72 7.27 -8.40
CA LEU A 100 30.47 8.03 -8.32
C LEU A 100 29.82 8.19 -9.70
N ALA A 101 30.61 8.45 -10.75
CA ALA A 101 30.13 8.54 -12.12
C ALA A 101 29.48 7.23 -12.61
N ILE A 102 30.11 6.09 -12.31
CA ILE A 102 29.55 4.77 -12.64
C ILE A 102 28.23 4.53 -11.89
N ILE A 103 28.17 4.85 -10.61
CA ILE A 103 26.97 4.68 -9.78
C ILE A 103 25.83 5.58 -10.29
N MET A 104 26.11 6.85 -10.57
CA MET A 104 25.12 7.79 -11.08
C MET A 104 24.60 7.42 -12.46
N GLY A 105 25.48 6.94 -13.36
CA GLY A 105 25.08 6.42 -14.67
C GLY A 105 24.13 5.22 -14.59
N ASN A 106 24.26 4.39 -13.56
CA ASN A 106 23.37 3.27 -13.29
C ASN A 106 22.03 3.68 -12.66
N LEU A 107 22.03 4.74 -11.84
CA LEU A 107 20.82 5.22 -11.16
C LEU A 107 19.95 6.10 -12.06
N ILE A 108 20.55 6.92 -12.91
CA ILE A 108 19.83 7.88 -13.75
C ILE A 108 20.32 7.73 -15.19
N PRO A 109 19.50 7.17 -16.09
CA PRO A 109 19.84 7.04 -17.50
C PRO A 109 20.14 8.39 -18.13
N LYS A 110 21.26 8.48 -18.86
CA LYS A 110 21.70 9.70 -19.52
C LYS A 110 22.04 10.88 -18.58
N PHE A 111 22.45 10.58 -17.34
CA PHE A 111 23.05 11.58 -16.48
C PHE A 111 24.26 12.19 -17.18
N SER A 112 24.22 13.50 -17.39
CA SER A 112 25.18 14.20 -18.26
C SER A 112 26.60 14.17 -17.64
N SER A 113 27.61 13.77 -18.41
CA SER A 113 29.02 13.90 -18.05
C SER A 113 29.40 15.34 -17.69
N ALA A 114 28.71 16.33 -18.28
CA ALA A 114 28.89 17.75 -17.96
C ALA A 114 28.55 18.07 -16.49
N ILE A 115 27.46 17.48 -15.96
CA ILE A 115 27.08 17.64 -14.53
C ILE A 115 28.15 17.02 -13.63
N MET A 116 28.72 15.87 -14.01
CA MET A 116 29.78 15.24 -13.25
C MET A 116 31.07 16.06 -13.24
N VAL A 117 31.41 16.69 -14.35
CA VAL A 117 32.58 17.61 -14.43
C VAL A 117 32.36 18.83 -13.55
N GLU A 118 31.13 19.40 -13.54
CA GLU A 118 30.79 20.54 -12.69
C GLU A 118 30.84 20.18 -11.20
N VAL A 119 30.31 19.00 -10.83
CA VAL A 119 30.40 18.45 -9.47
C VAL A 119 31.86 18.25 -9.07
N TYR A 120 32.71 17.73 -9.98
CA TYR A 120 34.14 17.56 -9.72
C TYR A 120 34.83 18.89 -9.49
N ASN A 121 34.60 19.89 -10.37
CA ASN A 121 35.14 21.23 -10.23
C ASN A 121 34.71 21.91 -8.92
N ALA A 122 33.43 21.80 -8.57
CA ALA A 122 32.92 22.32 -7.29
C ALA A 122 33.60 21.63 -6.07
N ALA A 123 33.85 20.34 -6.16
CA ALA A 123 34.48 19.56 -5.08
C ALA A 123 35.99 19.82 -4.91
N GLN A 124 36.67 20.27 -5.97
CA GLN A 124 38.07 20.66 -5.91
C GLN A 124 38.32 21.87 -4.97
N HIS A 125 37.33 22.73 -4.78
CA HIS A 125 37.40 23.90 -3.89
C HIS A 125 37.16 23.51 -2.41
N LYS A 126 37.90 22.53 -1.90
CA LYS A 126 37.73 21.95 -0.55
C LYS A 126 37.72 22.98 0.59
N ALA A 127 38.43 24.11 0.45
CA ALA A 127 38.50 25.16 1.47
C ALA A 127 37.15 25.92 1.64
N ALA A 128 36.29 25.98 0.59
CA ALA A 128 35.01 26.69 0.63
C ALA A 128 33.89 25.83 1.26
N TRP A 129 34.09 24.52 1.35
CA TRP A 129 33.09 23.55 1.84
C TRP A 129 33.38 23.08 3.28
N GLY A 130 33.63 24.00 4.20
CA GLY A 130 33.71 23.69 5.62
C GLY A 130 32.41 23.16 6.20
N ALA A 131 32.34 23.00 7.52
CA ALA A 131 31.16 22.50 8.23
C ALA A 131 29.86 23.23 7.86
N ALA A 132 29.95 24.54 7.56
CA ALA A 132 28.82 25.34 7.11
C ALA A 132 28.29 24.90 5.74
N GLY A 133 29.18 24.63 4.77
CA GLY A 133 28.79 24.14 3.44
C GLY A 133 28.16 22.74 3.51
N LEU A 134 28.69 21.84 4.31
CA LEU A 134 28.10 20.52 4.57
C LEU A 134 26.67 20.65 5.15
N PHE A 135 26.49 21.56 6.11
CA PHE A 135 25.17 21.83 6.67
C PHE A 135 24.18 22.34 5.63
N VAL A 136 24.61 23.28 4.77
CA VAL A 136 23.75 23.80 3.68
C VAL A 136 23.35 22.71 2.70
N LEU A 137 24.27 21.82 2.30
CA LEU A 137 23.97 20.69 1.43
C LEU A 137 22.98 19.70 2.09
N LEU A 138 23.22 19.37 3.37
CA LEU A 138 22.31 18.54 4.16
C LEU A 138 20.91 19.17 4.22
N TRP A 139 20.84 20.47 4.48
CA TRP A 139 19.59 21.20 4.51
C TRP A 139 18.87 21.18 3.16
N ALA A 140 19.60 21.30 2.04
CA ALA A 140 19.06 21.29 0.69
C ALA A 140 18.45 19.95 0.27
N VAL A 141 18.90 18.82 0.85
CA VAL A 141 18.35 17.47 0.61
C VAL A 141 17.14 17.16 1.52
N THR A 142 16.97 17.87 2.64
CA THR A 142 15.89 17.58 3.60
C THR A 142 14.46 17.65 3.04
N PRO A 143 14.11 18.46 2.01
CA PRO A 143 12.77 18.44 1.43
C PRO A 143 12.38 17.08 0.87
N LEU A 144 13.33 16.34 0.25
CA LEU A 144 13.09 14.98 -0.23
C LEU A 144 12.79 14.02 0.93
N ALA A 145 13.60 14.05 1.99
CA ALA A 145 13.38 13.21 3.17
C ALA A 145 12.06 13.54 3.86
N GLY A 146 11.70 14.83 3.96
CA GLY A 146 10.41 15.28 4.49
C GLY A 146 9.21 14.82 3.67
N ALA A 147 9.29 14.92 2.34
CA ALA A 147 8.26 14.44 1.43
C ALA A 147 8.09 12.92 1.54
N MET A 148 9.20 12.17 1.63
CA MET A 148 9.19 10.72 1.78
C MET A 148 8.56 10.29 3.10
N ARG A 149 8.93 10.95 4.20
CA ARG A 149 8.32 10.73 5.52
C ARG A 149 6.83 11.00 5.48
N SER A 150 6.39 12.16 4.95
CA SER A 150 4.99 12.52 4.81
C SER A 150 4.21 11.49 3.98
N THR A 151 4.80 11.00 2.89
CA THR A 151 4.22 9.94 2.05
C THR A 151 4.01 8.65 2.85
N PHE A 152 5.00 8.22 3.64
CA PHE A 152 4.84 7.04 4.48
C PHE A 152 3.78 7.21 5.57
N TYR A 153 3.66 8.39 6.16
CA TYR A 153 2.58 8.69 7.11
C TYR A 153 1.21 8.62 6.44
N THR A 154 1.07 9.14 5.22
CA THR A 154 -0.17 9.05 4.43
C THR A 154 -0.55 7.59 4.14
N ILE A 155 0.40 6.78 3.65
CA ILE A 155 0.17 5.36 3.33
C ILE A 155 -0.11 4.54 4.61
N ALA A 156 0.53 4.89 5.72
CA ALA A 156 0.27 4.26 7.00
C ALA A 156 -1.03 4.73 7.68
N THR A 157 -1.73 5.73 7.10
CA THR A 157 -2.92 6.41 7.65
C THR A 157 -2.70 6.99 9.05
N LEU A 158 -1.54 7.62 9.25
CA LEU A 158 -1.14 8.25 10.51
C LEU A 158 -1.14 9.77 10.41
N VAL A 159 -1.50 10.42 11.51
CA VAL A 159 -1.39 11.87 11.64
C VAL A 159 0.02 12.24 12.12
N GLU A 160 0.64 13.17 11.42
CA GLU A 160 1.98 13.61 11.73
C GLU A 160 1.99 14.63 12.91
N ALA A 161 2.97 14.49 13.80
CA ALA A 161 3.12 15.41 14.94
C ALA A 161 3.39 16.86 14.47
N PRO A 162 2.76 17.89 15.08
CA PRO A 162 2.78 19.27 14.57
C PRO A 162 4.11 20.01 14.71
N SER A 163 5.08 19.54 15.52
CA SER A 163 6.32 20.25 15.80
C SER A 163 7.27 20.34 14.60
N PHE A 164 7.44 21.54 14.03
CA PHE A 164 8.30 21.82 12.88
C PHE A 164 9.78 21.47 13.12
N ILE A 165 10.35 21.88 14.25
CA ILE A 165 11.78 21.68 14.57
C ILE A 165 12.08 20.19 14.70
N ARG A 166 11.22 19.45 15.41
CA ARG A 166 11.38 18.00 15.59
C ARG A 166 11.29 17.25 14.26
N ARG A 167 10.40 17.67 13.36
CA ARG A 167 10.30 17.11 12.00
C ARG A 167 11.58 17.36 11.20
N LYS A 168 12.06 18.61 11.19
CA LYS A 168 13.25 18.99 10.42
C LYS A 168 14.50 18.24 10.89
N LEU A 169 14.66 18.05 12.21
CA LEU A 169 15.75 17.26 12.77
C LEU A 169 15.66 15.78 12.34
N LYS A 170 14.48 15.20 12.36
CA LYS A 170 14.26 13.83 11.86
C LYS A 170 14.59 13.72 10.37
N ASP A 171 14.25 14.71 9.55
CA ASP A 171 14.57 14.72 8.13
C ASP A 171 16.07 14.78 7.87
N MET A 172 16.81 15.57 8.65
CA MET A 172 18.27 15.61 8.57
C MET A 172 18.91 14.27 8.97
N ILE A 173 18.45 13.65 10.05
CA ILE A 173 18.89 12.30 10.44
C ILE A 173 18.55 11.27 9.36
N ALA A 174 17.36 11.37 8.76
CA ALA A 174 16.95 10.50 7.67
C ALA A 174 17.88 10.62 6.45
N VAL A 175 18.29 11.83 6.06
CA VAL A 175 19.27 12.04 4.97
C VAL A 175 20.59 11.35 5.28
N ILE A 176 21.11 11.51 6.49
CA ILE A 176 22.36 10.84 6.92
C ILE A 176 22.17 9.32 6.87
N GLY A 177 21.06 8.80 7.37
CA GLY A 177 20.72 7.37 7.30
C GLY A 177 20.64 6.85 5.86
N MET A 178 20.01 7.60 4.95
CA MET A 178 19.97 7.26 3.52
C MET A 178 21.36 7.20 2.88
N LEU A 179 22.23 8.17 3.18
CA LEU A 179 23.61 8.18 2.71
C LEU A 179 24.38 6.97 3.23
N LEU A 180 24.29 6.67 4.51
CA LEU A 180 24.95 5.51 5.11
C LEU A 180 24.48 4.19 4.47
N LEU A 181 23.18 4.03 4.28
CA LEU A 181 22.61 2.87 3.59
C LEU A 181 23.14 2.77 2.16
N PHE A 182 23.13 3.89 1.43
CA PHE A 182 23.65 3.94 0.07
C PHE A 182 25.11 3.46 0.02
N PHE A 183 25.99 3.98 0.88
CA PHE A 183 27.41 3.56 0.92
C PHE A 183 27.57 2.10 1.31
N LEU A 184 26.84 1.64 2.33
CA LEU A 184 26.90 0.25 2.78
C LEU A 184 26.53 -0.72 1.65
N PHE A 185 25.44 -0.45 0.95
CA PHE A 185 24.98 -1.33 -0.12
C PHE A 185 25.79 -1.19 -1.40
N THR A 186 26.33 0.00 -1.69
CA THR A 186 27.29 0.17 -2.80
C THR A 186 28.55 -0.66 -2.56
N PHE A 187 29.09 -0.61 -1.34
CA PHE A 187 30.25 -1.42 -0.98
C PHE A 187 29.94 -2.91 -1.03
N ALA A 188 28.78 -3.34 -0.50
CA ALA A 188 28.32 -4.72 -0.59
C ALA A 188 28.18 -5.19 -2.04
N GLY A 189 27.65 -4.34 -2.93
CA GLY A 189 27.53 -4.62 -4.36
C GLY A 189 28.90 -4.83 -5.03
N LEU A 190 29.86 -3.97 -4.73
CA LEU A 190 31.23 -4.11 -5.25
C LEU A 190 31.93 -5.37 -4.73
N MET A 191 31.69 -5.75 -3.47
CA MET A 191 32.19 -7.00 -2.92
C MET A 191 31.56 -8.21 -3.60
N LEU A 192 30.24 -8.17 -3.81
CA LEU A 192 29.50 -9.22 -4.51
C LEU A 192 30.02 -9.41 -5.94
N GLU A 193 30.26 -8.33 -6.68
CA GLU A 193 30.82 -8.37 -8.03
C GLU A 193 32.18 -9.06 -8.06
N LYS A 194 33.08 -8.73 -7.12
CA LYS A 194 34.40 -9.38 -6.99
C LYS A 194 34.29 -10.87 -6.64
N VAL A 195 33.38 -11.23 -5.75
CA VAL A 195 33.15 -12.64 -5.37
C VAL A 195 32.64 -13.44 -6.57
N ILE A 196 31.68 -12.89 -7.33
CA ILE A 196 31.14 -13.53 -8.52
C ILE A 196 32.25 -13.69 -9.59
N ALA A 197 33.07 -12.66 -9.82
CA ALA A 197 34.19 -12.72 -10.77
C ALA A 197 35.23 -13.77 -10.38
N PHE A 198 35.53 -13.89 -9.08
CA PHE A 198 36.43 -14.92 -8.56
C PHE A 198 35.89 -16.33 -8.74
N LEU A 199 34.59 -16.54 -8.48
CA LEU A 199 33.93 -17.83 -8.68
C LEU A 199 33.85 -18.20 -10.17
N ALA A 200 33.61 -17.23 -11.05
CA ALA A 200 33.57 -17.43 -12.50
C ALA A 200 34.95 -17.83 -13.05
N ALA A 201 36.04 -17.25 -12.52
CA ALA A 201 37.40 -17.59 -12.95
C ALA A 201 37.81 -19.03 -12.58
N ASN A 202 37.26 -19.56 -11.48
CA ASN A 202 37.65 -20.89 -10.96
C ASN A 202 36.77 -22.04 -11.44
N ASN A 203 35.58 -21.79 -12.06
CA ASN A 203 34.63 -22.83 -12.46
C ASN A 203 34.00 -22.52 -13.83
N GLN A 204 34.45 -23.16 -14.88
CA GLN A 204 33.95 -22.99 -16.25
C GLN A 204 32.52 -23.57 -16.48
N LEU A 205 32.03 -24.43 -15.58
CA LEU A 205 30.72 -25.10 -15.70
C LEU A 205 29.60 -24.34 -14.98
N PHE A 206 29.89 -23.26 -14.30
CA PHE A 206 28.92 -22.53 -13.48
C PHE A 206 28.25 -21.42 -14.29
N GLN A 207 26.91 -21.45 -14.38
CA GLN A 207 26.13 -20.38 -15.03
C GLN A 207 26.17 -19.12 -14.15
N TYR A 208 27.33 -18.46 -14.12
CA TYR A 208 27.60 -17.29 -13.28
C TYR A 208 26.62 -16.14 -13.50
N GLU A 209 26.07 -15.98 -14.72
CA GLU A 209 25.08 -14.92 -15.03
C GLU A 209 23.78 -15.07 -14.24
N ILE A 210 23.28 -16.31 -14.09
CA ILE A 210 22.06 -16.59 -13.33
C ILE A 210 22.32 -16.31 -11.86
N VAL A 211 23.45 -16.78 -11.31
CA VAL A 211 23.80 -16.55 -9.91
C VAL A 211 24.03 -15.08 -9.63
N ALA A 212 24.69 -14.35 -10.54
CA ALA A 212 24.90 -12.91 -10.44
C ALA A 212 23.55 -12.16 -10.38
N THR A 213 22.60 -12.55 -11.24
CA THR A 213 21.26 -11.95 -11.28
C THR A 213 20.50 -12.20 -9.97
N PHE A 214 20.50 -13.43 -9.46
CA PHE A 214 19.85 -13.76 -8.19
C PHE A 214 20.51 -13.05 -7.00
N ALA A 215 21.82 -13.03 -6.95
CA ALA A 215 22.56 -12.36 -5.88
C ALA A 215 22.33 -10.84 -5.90
N SER A 216 22.31 -10.21 -7.06
CA SER A 216 21.97 -8.80 -7.24
C SER A 216 20.52 -8.51 -6.84
N LEU A 217 19.56 -9.38 -7.21
CA LEU A 217 18.17 -9.26 -6.79
C LEU A 217 18.03 -9.38 -5.27
N MET A 218 18.72 -10.31 -4.63
CA MET A 218 18.72 -10.47 -3.18
C MET A 218 19.34 -9.27 -2.48
N LEU A 219 20.46 -8.75 -2.98
CA LEU A 219 21.09 -7.54 -2.43
C LEU A 219 20.17 -6.31 -2.55
N THR A 220 19.54 -6.13 -3.73
CA THR A 220 18.56 -5.06 -3.95
C THR A 220 17.35 -5.21 -3.03
N THR A 221 16.84 -6.44 -2.87
CA THR A 221 15.74 -6.73 -1.94
C THR A 221 16.12 -6.38 -0.51
N LEU A 222 17.33 -6.71 -0.07
CA LEU A 222 17.82 -6.40 1.26
C LEU A 222 17.98 -4.89 1.48
N LEU A 223 18.47 -4.16 0.48
CA LEU A 223 18.54 -2.69 0.50
C LEU A 223 17.14 -2.08 0.72
N ILE A 224 16.18 -2.46 -0.11
CA ILE A 224 14.81 -1.95 -0.03
C ILE A 224 14.17 -2.35 1.30
N ALA A 225 14.36 -3.59 1.76
CA ALA A 225 13.85 -4.08 3.03
C ALA A 225 14.41 -3.27 4.21
N THR A 226 15.72 -2.98 4.22
CA THR A 226 16.38 -2.16 5.24
C THR A 226 15.82 -0.74 5.21
N PHE A 227 15.60 -0.20 4.02
CA PHE A 227 15.00 1.12 3.85
C PHE A 227 13.58 1.17 4.42
N TYR A 228 12.71 0.21 4.07
CA TYR A 228 11.35 0.13 4.63
C TYR A 228 11.37 -0.06 6.15
N PHE A 229 12.27 -0.91 6.66
CA PHE A 229 12.41 -1.12 8.10
C PHE A 229 12.81 0.15 8.85
N ALA A 230 13.76 0.93 8.29
CA ALA A 230 14.30 2.13 8.93
C ALA A 230 13.35 3.33 8.87
N PHE A 231 12.62 3.51 7.76
CA PHE A 231 11.87 4.75 7.50
C PHE A 231 10.36 4.63 7.61
N PHE A 232 9.80 3.42 7.67
CA PHE A 232 8.35 3.28 7.81
C PHE A 232 7.91 3.61 9.25
N PRO A 233 6.84 4.44 9.44
CA PRO A 233 6.52 5.05 10.73
C PRO A 233 5.91 4.10 11.77
N VAL A 234 5.57 2.87 11.40
CA VAL A 234 4.99 1.84 12.27
C VAL A 234 5.80 0.56 12.28
N ARG A 235 5.72 -0.19 13.38
CA ARG A 235 6.34 -1.51 13.49
C ARG A 235 5.69 -2.47 12.50
N LEU A 236 6.50 -3.08 11.67
CA LEU A 236 6.09 -4.04 10.65
C LEU A 236 6.64 -5.43 10.99
N TYR A 237 5.90 -6.46 10.63
CA TYR A 237 6.44 -7.82 10.65
C TYR A 237 7.50 -7.98 9.54
N ILE A 238 8.65 -8.54 9.89
CA ILE A 238 9.78 -8.74 8.96
C ILE A 238 9.35 -9.47 7.68
N LYS A 239 8.43 -10.45 7.81
CA LYS A 239 7.87 -11.17 6.66
C LYS A 239 7.17 -10.25 5.65
N HIS A 240 6.40 -9.26 6.12
CA HIS A 240 5.70 -8.32 5.25
C HIS A 240 6.67 -7.36 4.57
N ILE A 241 7.70 -6.90 5.30
CA ILE A 241 8.76 -6.06 4.75
C ILE A 241 9.47 -6.80 3.62
N PHE A 242 9.87 -8.05 3.84
CA PHE A 242 10.60 -8.83 2.85
C PHE A 242 9.75 -9.11 1.59
N ILE A 243 8.46 -9.44 1.75
CA ILE A 243 7.54 -9.63 0.62
C ILE A 243 7.39 -8.34 -0.21
N GLY A 244 7.19 -7.19 0.44
CA GLY A 244 7.08 -5.90 -0.25
C GLY A 244 8.38 -5.47 -0.90
N ALA A 245 9.52 -5.68 -0.25
CA ALA A 245 10.84 -5.36 -0.79
C ALA A 245 11.18 -6.24 -2.01
N LEU A 246 10.90 -7.55 -1.95
CA LEU A 246 11.08 -8.47 -3.07
C LEU A 246 10.18 -8.08 -4.25
N PHE A 247 8.92 -7.77 -3.99
CA PHE A 247 7.98 -7.29 -5.00
C PHE A 247 8.52 -6.03 -5.70
N THR A 248 9.00 -5.05 -4.94
CA THR A 248 9.59 -3.83 -5.48
C THR A 248 10.86 -4.12 -6.29
N ALA A 249 11.75 -4.98 -5.79
CA ALA A 249 12.99 -5.34 -6.48
C ALA A 249 12.71 -6.04 -7.82
N VAL A 250 11.74 -6.96 -7.86
CA VAL A 250 11.31 -7.62 -9.10
C VAL A 250 10.72 -6.62 -10.09
N LEU A 251 9.86 -5.71 -9.63
CA LEU A 251 9.31 -4.66 -10.49
C LEU A 251 10.40 -3.73 -11.04
N TRP A 252 11.41 -3.37 -10.25
CA TRP A 252 12.55 -2.58 -10.71
C TRP A 252 13.38 -3.31 -11.77
N LEU A 253 13.58 -4.61 -11.58
CA LEU A 253 14.27 -5.45 -12.58
C LEU A 253 13.54 -5.45 -13.92
N LEU A 254 12.21 -5.55 -13.89
CA LEU A 254 11.36 -5.54 -15.09
C LEU A 254 11.23 -4.14 -15.71
N MET A 255 11.28 -3.10 -14.90
CA MET A 255 11.07 -1.72 -15.36
C MET A 255 12.26 -1.21 -16.19
N ARG A 256 13.51 -1.59 -15.87
CA ARG A 256 14.71 -1.14 -16.63
C ARG A 256 14.60 -1.42 -18.13
N PRO A 257 14.40 -2.68 -18.57
CA PRO A 257 14.25 -2.97 -19.99
C PRO A 257 13.01 -2.33 -20.62
N ALA A 258 11.90 -2.25 -19.87
CA ALA A 258 10.68 -1.60 -20.32
C ALA A 258 10.90 -0.10 -20.60
N PHE A 259 11.62 0.60 -19.73
CA PHE A 259 11.95 2.01 -19.92
C PHE A 259 12.93 2.22 -21.08
N THR A 260 13.93 1.33 -21.26
CA THR A 260 14.84 1.37 -22.40
C THR A 260 14.08 1.18 -23.72
N LEU A 261 13.13 0.24 -23.76
CA LEU A 261 12.24 0.05 -24.90
C LEU A 261 11.39 1.28 -25.18
N PHE A 262 10.82 1.90 -24.12
CA PHE A 262 10.09 3.16 -24.25
C PHE A 262 10.93 4.27 -24.89
N LEU A 263 12.19 4.39 -24.48
CA LEU A 263 13.12 5.39 -25.05
C LEU A 263 13.47 5.10 -26.51
N SER A 264 13.62 3.84 -26.90
CA SER A 264 13.94 3.45 -28.28
C SER A 264 12.78 3.71 -29.26
N ILE A 265 11.53 3.52 -28.80
CA ILE A 265 10.34 3.82 -29.61
C ILE A 265 10.15 5.32 -29.80
N ASN A 266 10.58 6.13 -28.83
CA ASN A 266 10.37 7.58 -28.84
C ASN A 266 11.66 8.38 -29.10
N GLU A 267 12.39 8.04 -30.16
CA GLU A 267 13.62 8.74 -30.55
C GLU A 267 13.41 10.24 -30.85
N SER A 268 12.20 10.60 -31.29
CA SER A 268 11.82 11.97 -31.66
C SER A 268 11.69 12.96 -30.50
N TYR A 269 11.84 12.53 -29.24
CA TYR A 269 11.81 13.46 -28.08
C TYR A 269 12.83 14.60 -28.20
N GLY A 270 13.94 14.38 -28.88
CA GLY A 270 14.98 15.39 -29.12
C GLY A 270 14.51 16.56 -29.97
N SER A 271 13.62 16.33 -30.92
CA SER A 271 13.09 17.39 -31.78
C SER A 271 12.08 18.30 -31.09
N VAL A 272 11.35 17.76 -30.10
CA VAL A 272 10.32 18.51 -29.36
C VAL A 272 10.91 19.26 -28.15
N PHE A 273 11.78 18.61 -27.38
CA PHE A 273 12.29 19.16 -26.11
C PHE A 273 13.68 19.77 -26.20
N GLY A 274 14.38 19.65 -27.35
CA GLY A 274 15.71 20.21 -27.54
C GLY A 274 16.71 19.84 -26.44
N SER A 275 17.39 20.81 -25.87
CA SER A 275 18.37 20.63 -24.79
C SER A 275 17.75 20.11 -23.48
N MET A 276 16.45 20.29 -23.26
CA MET A 276 15.75 19.84 -22.05
C MET A 276 15.36 18.35 -22.11
N LYS A 277 15.60 17.64 -23.22
CA LYS A 277 15.27 16.20 -23.38
C LYS A 277 15.75 15.35 -22.20
N ASN A 278 16.99 15.52 -21.78
CA ASN A 278 17.58 14.71 -20.72
C ASN A 278 16.92 14.95 -19.35
N LEU A 279 16.51 16.19 -19.10
CA LEU A 279 15.79 16.57 -17.87
C LEU A 279 14.42 15.89 -17.83
N PHE A 280 13.65 15.92 -18.91
CA PHE A 280 12.34 15.26 -18.97
C PHE A 280 12.46 13.73 -18.83
N ILE A 281 13.45 13.12 -19.48
CA ILE A 281 13.73 11.69 -19.35
C ILE A 281 14.07 11.36 -17.90
N SER A 282 14.90 12.15 -17.23
CA SER A 282 15.30 11.90 -15.83
C SER A 282 14.12 12.04 -14.86
N ILE A 283 13.28 13.07 -15.04
CA ILE A 283 12.06 13.23 -14.22
C ILE A 283 11.11 12.05 -14.44
N THR A 284 10.87 11.64 -15.67
CA THR A 284 10.01 10.51 -16.00
C THR A 284 10.56 9.22 -15.39
N TRP A 285 11.86 8.99 -15.48
CA TRP A 285 12.52 7.85 -14.85
C TRP A 285 12.33 7.84 -13.33
N LEU A 286 12.59 8.96 -12.66
CA LEU A 286 12.38 9.09 -11.22
C LEU A 286 10.92 8.87 -10.84
N TYR A 287 9.99 9.42 -11.63
CA TYR A 287 8.55 9.24 -11.40
C TYR A 287 8.13 7.77 -11.42
N VAL A 288 8.54 7.03 -12.45
CA VAL A 288 8.22 5.60 -12.54
C VAL A 288 8.91 4.79 -11.44
N ASN A 289 10.15 5.14 -11.06
CA ASN A 289 10.84 4.52 -9.92
C ASN A 289 10.06 4.73 -8.61
N PHE A 290 9.58 5.94 -8.33
CA PHE A 290 8.78 6.20 -7.13
C PHE A 290 7.42 5.51 -7.16
N ILE A 291 6.77 5.38 -8.34
CA ILE A 291 5.54 4.57 -8.46
C ILE A 291 5.82 3.13 -8.01
N VAL A 292 6.85 2.50 -8.54
CA VAL A 292 7.21 1.12 -8.18
C VAL A 292 7.55 0.99 -6.70
N PHE A 293 8.33 1.93 -6.17
CA PHE A 293 8.71 1.96 -4.77
C PHE A 293 7.48 2.11 -3.84
N LEU A 294 6.58 3.05 -4.14
CA LEU A 294 5.37 3.26 -3.35
C LEU A 294 4.36 2.13 -3.51
N LEU A 295 4.33 1.44 -4.65
CA LEU A 295 3.53 0.23 -4.83
C LEU A 295 3.94 -0.88 -3.84
N GLY A 296 5.25 -1.08 -3.64
CA GLY A 296 5.76 -1.97 -2.61
C GLY A 296 5.40 -1.51 -1.20
N THR A 297 5.43 -0.21 -0.94
CA THR A 297 5.01 0.38 0.34
C THR A 297 3.52 0.12 0.61
N GLU A 298 2.65 0.31 -0.39
CA GLU A 298 1.21 0.00 -0.29
C GLU A 298 0.96 -1.49 -0.05
N LEU A 299 1.74 -2.36 -0.71
CA LEU A 299 1.66 -3.80 -0.45
C LEU A 299 1.97 -4.14 1.01
N ILE A 300 3.02 -3.57 1.58
CA ILE A 300 3.39 -3.78 2.99
C ILE A 300 2.29 -3.27 3.91
N ALA A 301 1.77 -2.06 3.67
CA ALA A 301 0.69 -1.47 4.46
C ALA A 301 -0.58 -2.34 4.39
N THR A 302 -0.94 -2.82 3.20
CA THR A 302 -2.08 -3.71 2.98
C THR A 302 -1.90 -5.07 3.68
N LEU A 303 -0.70 -5.66 3.57
CA LEU A 303 -0.38 -6.93 4.26
C LEU A 303 -0.48 -6.80 5.79
N ARG A 304 -0.09 -5.65 6.34
CA ARG A 304 -0.24 -5.37 7.77
C ARG A 304 -1.71 -5.35 8.19
N LYS A 305 -2.58 -4.74 7.38
CA LYS A 305 -4.00 -4.53 7.67
C LYS A 305 -4.90 -5.63 7.11
N LYS A 306 -4.35 -6.62 6.40
CA LYS A 306 -5.14 -7.64 5.67
C LYS A 306 -6.24 -8.28 6.50
N ASP A 307 -5.97 -8.52 7.78
CA ASP A 307 -6.88 -9.22 8.68
C ASP A 307 -8.08 -8.32 9.06
N VAL A 308 -7.82 -7.02 9.24
CA VAL A 308 -8.86 -6.02 9.48
C VAL A 308 -9.65 -5.73 8.21
N LEU A 309 -8.97 -5.66 7.06
CA LEU A 309 -9.62 -5.41 5.76
C LEU A 309 -10.60 -6.51 5.34
N ILE A 310 -10.38 -7.76 5.79
CA ILE A 310 -11.37 -8.83 5.56
C ILE A 310 -12.70 -8.48 6.24
N LEU A 311 -12.70 -7.87 7.42
CA LEU A 311 -13.92 -7.45 8.12
C LEU A 311 -14.75 -6.43 7.32
N LYS A 312 -14.11 -5.65 6.43
CA LYS A 312 -14.79 -4.68 5.54
C LYS A 312 -15.94 -5.31 4.76
N GLY A 313 -15.80 -6.58 4.34
CA GLY A 313 -16.83 -7.29 3.61
C GLY A 313 -18.13 -7.46 4.39
N LEU A 314 -18.10 -7.56 5.72
CA LEU A 314 -19.31 -7.64 6.55
C LEU A 314 -20.15 -6.37 6.43
N PHE A 315 -19.49 -5.20 6.47
CA PHE A 315 -20.18 -3.91 6.40
C PHE A 315 -20.66 -3.57 4.98
N THR A 316 -19.89 -3.96 3.96
CA THR A 316 -20.25 -3.65 2.55
C THR A 316 -21.40 -4.51 2.05
N ASN A 317 -21.51 -5.76 2.47
CA ASN A 317 -22.55 -6.67 2.04
C ASN A 317 -23.94 -6.30 2.61
N GLN A 318 -24.03 -5.74 3.80
CA GLN A 318 -25.29 -5.26 4.38
C GLN A 318 -25.93 -4.14 3.56
N ALA A 319 -25.15 -3.21 3.00
CA ALA A 319 -25.69 -2.15 2.16
C ALA A 319 -26.28 -2.67 0.83
N GLN A 320 -25.79 -3.82 0.35
CA GLN A 320 -26.33 -4.47 -0.86
C GLN A 320 -27.51 -5.37 -0.56
N THR A 321 -27.63 -5.93 0.64
CA THR A 321 -28.77 -6.79 1.06
C THR A 321 -30.04 -5.97 1.22
N SER A 322 -29.95 -4.70 1.64
CA SER A 322 -31.10 -3.77 1.66
C SER A 322 -31.60 -3.36 0.28
N LEU A 323 -30.80 -3.57 -0.78
CA LEU A 323 -31.13 -3.26 -2.18
C LEU A 323 -31.45 -4.49 -3.03
N SER A 324 -31.14 -5.71 -2.57
CA SER A 324 -31.40 -6.94 -3.31
C SER A 324 -31.33 -8.18 -2.38
N PRO A 325 -32.45 -8.88 -2.13
CA PRO A 325 -32.52 -9.99 -1.17
C PRO A 325 -31.78 -11.28 -1.60
N LYS A 326 -31.07 -11.28 -2.72
CA LYS A 326 -30.35 -12.46 -3.27
C LYS A 326 -28.86 -12.53 -2.96
N PHE A 327 -28.29 -11.61 -2.19
CA PHE A 327 -26.86 -11.60 -1.90
C PHE A 327 -26.61 -12.13 -0.49
N GLN A 328 -26.57 -13.46 -0.34
CA GLN A 328 -25.95 -14.07 0.84
C GLN A 328 -24.44 -13.96 0.68
N PRO A 329 -23.68 -13.59 1.75
CA PRO A 329 -22.23 -13.63 1.72
C PRO A 329 -21.79 -15.07 1.36
N GLU A 330 -20.82 -15.19 0.44
CA GLU A 330 -20.30 -16.50 0.05
C GLU A 330 -19.89 -17.28 1.28
N SER A 331 -20.39 -18.51 1.46
CA SER A 331 -20.10 -19.38 2.60
C SER A 331 -18.60 -19.44 2.93
N ASN A 332 -17.76 -19.48 1.91
CA ASN A 332 -16.31 -19.52 2.01
C ASN A 332 -15.68 -18.22 2.64
N TYR A 333 -16.36 -17.09 2.56
CA TYR A 333 -15.92 -15.84 3.22
C TYR A 333 -16.27 -15.84 4.70
N LEU A 334 -17.51 -16.21 5.04
CA LEU A 334 -17.94 -16.32 6.44
C LEU A 334 -17.15 -17.41 7.17
N ASP A 335 -16.86 -18.56 6.53
CA ASP A 335 -16.03 -19.62 7.11
C ASP A 335 -14.63 -19.12 7.48
N LYS A 336 -14.01 -18.28 6.65
CA LYS A 336 -12.71 -17.68 6.96
C LYS A 336 -12.78 -16.72 8.15
N LEU A 337 -13.84 -15.93 8.24
CA LEU A 337 -14.05 -15.02 9.36
C LEU A 337 -14.37 -15.80 10.64
N MET A 338 -15.23 -16.81 10.56
CA MET A 338 -15.56 -17.70 11.69
C MET A 338 -14.32 -18.41 12.23
N LYS A 339 -13.47 -18.94 11.36
CA LYS A 339 -12.21 -19.59 11.78
C LYS A 339 -11.27 -18.66 12.55
N ARG A 340 -11.33 -17.35 12.32
CA ARG A 340 -10.40 -16.38 12.87
C ARG A 340 -10.97 -15.55 14.02
N TYR A 341 -12.21 -15.13 13.89
CA TYR A 341 -12.91 -14.22 14.79
C TYR A 341 -14.21 -14.81 15.34
N GLY A 342 -14.59 -16.01 14.91
CA GLY A 342 -15.85 -16.63 15.26
C GLY A 342 -15.82 -17.32 16.61
N ARG A 343 -16.98 -17.31 17.27
CA ARG A 343 -17.32 -18.15 18.40
C ARG A 343 -18.73 -18.68 18.22
N SER A 344 -18.94 -19.93 18.62
CA SER A 344 -20.25 -20.59 18.63
C SER A 344 -20.74 -20.68 20.07
N TYR A 345 -21.98 -20.35 20.29
CA TYR A 345 -22.67 -20.38 21.59
C TYR A 345 -23.89 -21.26 21.52
N GLN A 346 -24.24 -21.91 22.63
CA GLN A 346 -25.43 -22.73 22.77
C GLN A 346 -26.59 -21.90 23.35
N LYS A 347 -27.82 -22.46 23.24
CA LYS A 347 -29.01 -21.85 23.81
C LYS A 347 -28.89 -21.56 25.30
N GLY A 348 -29.22 -20.36 25.72
CA GLY A 348 -29.14 -19.88 27.08
C GLY A 348 -27.75 -19.41 27.52
N GLU A 349 -26.71 -19.52 26.68
CA GLU A 349 -25.40 -18.97 26.99
C GLU A 349 -25.40 -17.45 26.85
N TYR A 350 -24.61 -16.80 27.70
CA TYR A 350 -24.38 -15.35 27.66
C TYR A 350 -23.17 -15.05 26.80
N ILE A 351 -23.33 -14.16 25.82
CA ILE A 351 -22.24 -13.64 24.99
C ILE A 351 -21.46 -12.59 25.78
N PHE A 352 -22.19 -11.74 26.52
CA PHE A 352 -21.67 -10.81 27.53
C PHE A 352 -22.78 -10.46 28.54
N ASN A 353 -22.38 -10.00 29.71
CA ASN A 353 -23.29 -9.61 30.79
C ASN A 353 -23.34 -8.11 30.96
N LEU A 354 -24.43 -7.61 31.57
CA LEU A 354 -24.57 -6.23 31.99
C LEU A 354 -23.40 -5.83 32.91
N GLY A 355 -22.70 -4.75 32.57
CA GLY A 355 -21.55 -4.26 33.33
C GLY A 355 -20.19 -4.82 32.87
N ASP A 356 -20.16 -5.77 31.94
CA ASP A 356 -18.90 -6.28 31.37
C ASP A 356 -18.12 -5.17 30.68
N LEU A 357 -16.79 -5.14 30.91
CA LEU A 357 -15.88 -4.17 30.30
C LEU A 357 -15.50 -4.49 28.85
N THR A 358 -16.08 -5.55 28.27
CA THR A 358 -15.83 -5.92 26.89
C THR A 358 -16.46 -4.91 25.93
N ARG A 359 -15.64 -4.31 25.05
CA ARG A 359 -16.07 -3.33 24.06
C ARG A 359 -16.05 -3.89 22.66
N ASN A 360 -16.26 -5.19 22.53
CA ASN A 360 -16.28 -5.83 21.23
C ASN A 360 -17.59 -5.54 20.50
N LEU A 361 -17.49 -5.27 19.18
CA LEU A 361 -18.64 -5.33 18.31
C LEU A 361 -18.88 -6.79 17.90
N HIS A 362 -20.11 -7.23 17.94
CA HIS A 362 -20.50 -8.60 17.61
C HIS A 362 -21.35 -8.58 16.34
N TYR A 363 -21.06 -9.50 15.41
CA TYR A 363 -21.86 -9.74 14.22
C TYR A 363 -22.46 -11.14 14.28
N LEU A 364 -23.79 -11.24 14.23
CA LEU A 364 -24.50 -12.51 14.29
C LEU A 364 -24.51 -13.14 12.88
N VAL A 365 -23.82 -14.26 12.71
CA VAL A 365 -23.76 -15.00 11.45
C VAL A 365 -24.97 -15.90 11.27
N SER A 366 -25.33 -16.63 12.36
CA SER A 366 -26.47 -17.53 12.38
C SER A 366 -27.07 -17.60 13.80
N GLY A 367 -28.34 -17.93 13.89
CA GLY A 367 -29.09 -18.02 15.16
C GLY A 367 -29.80 -16.72 15.53
N GLN A 368 -30.17 -16.61 16.81
CA GLN A 368 -30.92 -15.48 17.37
C GLN A 368 -30.39 -15.15 18.77
N VAL A 369 -30.24 -13.86 19.07
CA VAL A 369 -29.76 -13.33 20.35
C VAL A 369 -30.72 -12.30 20.88
N GLN A 370 -31.05 -12.33 22.18
CA GLN A 370 -31.85 -11.31 22.84
C GLN A 370 -30.95 -10.44 23.72
N LEU A 371 -31.16 -9.12 23.62
CA LEU A 371 -30.58 -8.14 24.53
C LEU A 371 -31.56 -7.89 25.65
N VAL A 372 -31.14 -8.19 26.89
CA VAL A 372 -32.00 -8.12 28.08
C VAL A 372 -31.40 -7.10 29.08
N ARG A 373 -32.24 -6.26 29.68
CA ARG A 373 -31.83 -5.33 30.73
C ARG A 373 -32.82 -5.37 31.87
N LYS A 374 -32.34 -5.71 33.06
CA LYS A 374 -33.18 -5.82 34.27
C LYS A 374 -34.41 -6.71 34.05
N GLY A 375 -34.26 -7.84 33.34
CA GLY A 375 -35.32 -8.79 33.03
C GLY A 375 -36.23 -8.42 31.85
N ASN A 376 -36.10 -7.24 31.27
CA ASN A 376 -36.88 -6.82 30.10
C ASN A 376 -36.09 -7.00 28.81
N ILE A 377 -36.73 -7.56 27.76
CA ILE A 377 -36.14 -7.69 26.43
C ILE A 377 -36.14 -6.30 25.77
N ILE A 378 -34.94 -5.79 25.46
CA ILE A 378 -34.75 -4.51 24.80
C ILE A 378 -34.83 -4.68 23.27
N SER A 379 -34.21 -5.75 22.75
CA SER A 379 -34.14 -6.01 21.32
C SER A 379 -33.86 -7.48 21.06
N THR A 380 -34.36 -8.01 19.96
CA THR A 380 -34.00 -9.31 19.40
C THR A 380 -33.13 -9.08 18.18
N ILE A 381 -31.98 -9.72 18.12
CA ILE A 381 -30.96 -9.62 17.07
C ILE A 381 -31.07 -10.83 16.19
N GLU A 382 -31.25 -10.61 14.89
CA GLU A 382 -31.34 -11.64 13.87
C GLU A 382 -29.99 -11.85 13.15
N ALA A 383 -29.88 -12.97 12.45
CA ALA A 383 -28.70 -13.25 11.62
C ALA A 383 -28.45 -12.13 10.60
N GLY A 384 -27.22 -11.65 10.52
CA GLY A 384 -26.81 -10.50 9.68
C GLY A 384 -26.76 -9.17 10.42
N GLU A 385 -27.14 -9.10 11.69
CA GLU A 385 -27.13 -7.88 12.47
C GLU A 385 -25.91 -7.77 13.40
N TYR A 386 -25.62 -6.50 13.82
CA TYR A 386 -24.58 -6.19 14.80
C TYR A 386 -25.20 -5.87 16.16
N PHE A 387 -24.46 -6.13 17.24
CA PHE A 387 -24.80 -5.76 18.60
C PHE A 387 -23.55 -5.53 19.45
N GLY A 388 -23.72 -4.89 20.63
CA GLY A 388 -22.61 -4.49 21.49
C GLY A 388 -21.95 -3.17 21.09
N GLU A 389 -22.46 -2.46 20.09
CA GLU A 389 -21.97 -1.19 19.59
C GLU A 389 -22.00 -0.06 20.61
N MET A 390 -22.97 -0.09 21.54
CA MET A 390 -23.11 0.98 22.52
C MET A 390 -21.91 1.02 23.49
N ALA A 391 -21.45 -0.14 23.97
CA ALA A 391 -20.27 -0.23 24.83
C ALA A 391 -18.98 0.21 24.08
N LEU A 392 -18.88 -0.12 22.79
CA LEU A 392 -17.77 0.28 21.93
C LEU A 392 -17.72 1.81 21.77
N LEU A 393 -18.83 2.42 21.36
CA LEU A 393 -18.89 3.85 21.00
C LEU A 393 -18.85 4.80 22.20
N SER A 394 -19.53 4.43 23.29
CA SER A 394 -19.56 5.23 24.53
C SER A 394 -18.37 5.01 25.44
N ASN A 395 -17.48 4.09 25.09
CA ASN A 395 -16.33 3.70 25.91
C ASN A 395 -16.74 3.31 27.34
N SER A 396 -17.89 2.65 27.47
CA SER A 396 -18.54 2.29 28.75
C SER A 396 -18.75 0.78 28.86
N PRO A 397 -19.04 0.25 30.07
CA PRO A 397 -19.45 -1.13 30.24
C PRO A 397 -20.71 -1.47 29.45
N ALA A 398 -20.94 -2.76 29.22
CA ALA A 398 -22.13 -3.28 28.55
C ALA A 398 -23.39 -2.84 29.31
N ILE A 399 -24.39 -2.34 28.58
CA ILE A 399 -25.63 -1.79 29.13
C ILE A 399 -26.78 -2.79 29.21
N SER A 400 -26.55 -4.04 28.74
CA SER A 400 -27.50 -5.14 28.70
C SER A 400 -26.76 -6.47 28.73
N ASP A 401 -27.49 -7.54 29.07
CA ASP A 401 -27.06 -8.92 28.83
C ASP A 401 -27.35 -9.28 27.36
N ALA A 402 -26.52 -10.14 26.75
CA ALA A 402 -26.77 -10.73 25.43
C ALA A 402 -26.89 -12.24 25.59
N ILE A 403 -28.08 -12.79 25.37
CA ILE A 403 -28.43 -14.19 25.63
C ILE A 403 -28.82 -14.86 24.32
N VAL A 404 -28.29 -16.05 24.07
CA VAL A 404 -28.65 -16.87 22.90
C VAL A 404 -30.00 -17.54 23.13
N THR A 405 -30.92 -17.37 22.17
CA THR A 405 -32.29 -17.92 22.23
C THR A 405 -32.49 -19.08 21.24
N SER A 406 -31.73 -19.13 20.15
CA SER A 406 -31.70 -20.25 19.21
C SER A 406 -30.91 -21.45 19.79
N GLU A 407 -31.05 -22.63 19.19
CA GLU A 407 -30.30 -23.83 19.60
C GLU A 407 -28.78 -23.60 19.55
N GLN A 408 -28.31 -22.88 18.52
CA GLN A 408 -26.92 -22.43 18.35
C GLN A 408 -26.90 -21.04 17.75
N ALA A 409 -25.89 -20.24 18.12
CA ALA A 409 -25.59 -18.95 17.51
C ALA A 409 -24.11 -18.86 17.19
N ASP A 410 -23.81 -18.49 15.94
CA ASP A 410 -22.45 -18.23 15.48
C ASP A 410 -22.21 -16.74 15.40
N VAL A 411 -21.20 -16.26 16.11
CA VAL A 411 -20.93 -14.83 16.28
C VAL A 411 -19.49 -14.52 15.89
N ILE A 412 -19.28 -13.47 15.10
CA ILE A 412 -17.97 -12.92 14.81
C ILE A 412 -17.70 -11.77 15.78
N LEU A 413 -16.58 -11.86 16.51
CA LEU A 413 -16.11 -10.84 17.43
C LEU A 413 -15.18 -9.86 16.70
N ILE A 414 -15.51 -8.57 16.74
CA ILE A 414 -14.71 -7.52 16.15
C ILE A 414 -14.15 -6.65 17.28
N TYR A 415 -12.84 -6.74 17.48
CA TYR A 415 -12.16 -6.02 18.56
C TYR A 415 -12.12 -4.50 18.29
N PRO A 416 -12.08 -3.66 19.34
CA PRO A 416 -12.08 -2.20 19.21
C PRO A 416 -10.99 -1.67 18.27
N ASP A 417 -9.77 -2.17 18.41
CA ASP A 417 -8.63 -1.74 17.57
C ASP A 417 -8.84 -2.04 16.08
N ASN A 418 -9.55 -3.15 15.78
CA ASN A 418 -9.86 -3.54 14.40
C ASN A 418 -10.94 -2.63 13.81
N ILE A 419 -11.94 -2.26 14.60
CA ILE A 419 -12.99 -1.32 14.17
C ILE A 419 -12.41 0.07 13.96
N GLU A 420 -11.64 0.58 14.90
CA GLU A 420 -10.99 1.89 14.79
C GLU A 420 -10.14 1.97 13.51
N THR A 421 -9.29 0.97 13.29
CA THR A 421 -8.49 0.88 12.06
C THR A 421 -9.36 0.86 10.80
N LEU A 422 -10.46 0.09 10.80
CA LEU A 422 -11.37 -0.02 9.67
C LEU A 422 -12.10 1.29 9.37
N LEU A 423 -12.58 1.99 10.40
CA LEU A 423 -13.31 3.25 10.26
C LEU A 423 -12.39 4.38 9.78
N LEU A 424 -11.12 4.41 10.22
CA LEU A 424 -10.12 5.38 9.78
C LEU A 424 -9.69 5.15 8.33
N ASP A 425 -9.53 3.89 7.93
CA ASP A 425 -9.05 3.54 6.58
C ASP A 425 -10.16 3.61 5.51
N GLU A 426 -11.42 3.44 5.90
CA GLU A 426 -12.56 3.31 5.00
C GLU A 426 -13.72 4.23 5.40
N PRO A 427 -13.67 5.52 5.01
CA PRO A 427 -14.72 6.50 5.38
C PRO A 427 -16.14 6.08 4.96
N LYS A 428 -16.28 5.29 3.86
CA LYS A 428 -17.58 4.76 3.44
C LYS A 428 -18.14 3.77 4.45
N VAL A 429 -17.31 2.92 5.05
CA VAL A 429 -17.71 1.99 6.10
C VAL A 429 -18.11 2.77 7.35
N ALA A 430 -17.35 3.81 7.71
CA ALA A 430 -17.68 4.69 8.82
C ALA A 430 -19.06 5.36 8.66
N MET A 431 -19.34 5.91 7.47
CA MET A 431 -20.62 6.53 7.16
C MET A 431 -21.80 5.53 7.18
N MET A 432 -21.58 4.31 6.71
CA MET A 432 -22.59 3.26 6.78
C MET A 432 -22.88 2.85 8.23
N PHE A 433 -21.84 2.66 9.01
CA PHE A 433 -21.97 2.35 10.44
C PHE A 433 -22.73 3.44 11.18
N LEU A 434 -22.39 4.72 10.97
CA LEU A 434 -23.08 5.84 11.57
C LEU A 434 -24.56 5.92 11.16
N ARG A 435 -24.90 5.69 9.89
CA ARG A 435 -26.31 5.66 9.42
C ARG A 435 -27.10 4.55 10.10
N GLN A 436 -26.53 3.37 10.22
CA GLN A 436 -27.18 2.25 10.88
C GLN A 436 -27.43 2.55 12.36
N MET A 437 -26.47 3.17 13.03
CA MET A 437 -26.63 3.64 14.41
C MET A 437 -27.76 4.68 14.56
N ALA A 438 -27.80 5.67 13.65
CA ALA A 438 -28.84 6.69 13.65
C ALA A 438 -30.24 6.07 13.48
N THR A 439 -30.40 5.12 12.57
CA THR A 439 -31.69 4.41 12.36
C THR A 439 -32.10 3.64 13.61
N ARG A 440 -31.19 2.94 14.27
CA ARG A 440 -31.49 2.21 15.51
C ARG A 440 -31.87 3.14 16.68
N LEU A 441 -31.24 4.31 16.78
CA LEU A 441 -31.58 5.30 17.78
C LEU A 441 -32.95 5.92 17.54
N GLN A 442 -33.35 6.14 16.28
CA GLN A 442 -34.71 6.61 15.93
C GLN A 442 -35.78 5.59 16.31
N MET A 443 -35.60 4.31 15.95
CA MET A 443 -36.54 3.24 16.28
C MET A 443 -36.73 3.00 17.79
N ARG A 444 -35.84 3.51 18.61
CA ARG A 444 -35.85 3.35 20.07
C ARG A 444 -36.51 4.54 20.78
N ASN A 445 -36.69 5.66 20.10
CA ASN A 445 -37.34 6.87 20.62
C ASN A 445 -38.85 6.93 20.24
N ASP A 446 -39.27 6.10 19.28
CA ASP A 446 -40.67 5.82 18.95
C ASP A 446 -41.17 4.60 19.75
#